data_18d300306626494cdf7a6af4183d4fba
#
_entry.id   18d300306626494cdf7a6af4183d4fba
#
_cell.length_a   1.000
_cell.length_b   1.000
_cell.length_c   1.000
_cell.angle_alpha   90.00
_cell.angle_beta   90.00
_cell.angle_gamma   90.00
#
_symmetry.space_group_name_H-M   'P 1'
#
loop_
_entity.id
_entity.type
_entity.pdbx_description
1 polymer ?
#
loop_
_entity_poly.entity_id
_entity_poly.type
_entity_poly.pdbx_seq_one_letter_code
_entity_poly.pdbx_strand_id
1 'polypeptide(L)'
;MSQPGQFRLPGRASGWPVHRAPRWTIPAVVALIGIGVAVGLAHHPSHAQRATDMHGFLYAVTYDIESCAGPVHDSLSALQQVQSGASHDIKTAVSIANNGAAQCSPANNELIDDLENYEVPESLASYHLRRAVTGLIDWAAPDAEQAAADVATALADRGTAREAAAMASLHQALSKLDQQRAVVSRALRPAISALAPGATGPSLPG
;
A
#
# COMPACT_ATOMS: atom_id res chain seq x y z
N MET A 1 29.91 43.77 52.41
CA MET A 1 30.42 45.00 51.79
C MET A 1 31.25 44.61 50.61
N SER A 2 30.69 44.68 49.39
CA SER A 2 31.43 44.54 48.11
C SER A 2 30.61 45.26 47.07
N GLN A 3 31.22 46.20 46.40
CA GLN A 3 30.63 47.15 45.48
C GLN A 3 30.30 46.51 44.11
N PRO A 4 29.27 46.96 43.40
CA PRO A 4 28.96 46.51 42.05
C PRO A 4 29.81 47.23 41.02
N GLY A 5 30.47 46.43 40.17
CA GLY A 5 31.26 46.90 39.03
C GLY A 5 30.39 47.52 37.94
N GLN A 6 30.72 48.76 37.58
CA GLN A 6 30.13 49.48 36.44
C GLN A 6 30.61 48.89 35.13
N PHE A 7 29.73 48.33 34.31
CA PHE A 7 29.99 47.97 32.91
C PHE A 7 29.89 49.26 32.06
N ARG A 8 31.02 49.71 31.51
CA ARG A 8 31.08 50.73 30.44
C ARG A 8 30.72 50.08 29.11
N LEU A 9 29.71 50.62 28.43
CA LEU A 9 29.40 50.33 27.06
C LEU A 9 30.41 51.03 26.15
N PRO A 10 31.02 50.34 25.16
CA PRO A 10 31.87 50.99 24.15
C PRO A 10 31.00 51.70 23.12
N GLY A 11 31.57 52.87 22.69
CA GLY A 11 30.95 53.89 21.89
C GLY A 11 30.45 53.40 20.51
N ARG A 12 29.44 54.13 20.05
CA ARG A 12 28.93 54.14 18.67
C ARG A 12 30.07 54.37 17.66
N ALA A 13 30.35 53.35 16.88
CA ALA A 13 31.09 53.55 15.62
C ALA A 13 30.07 53.93 14.53
N SER A 14 30.14 55.19 14.15
CA SER A 14 29.45 55.77 12.98
C SER A 14 30.05 55.26 11.70
N GLY A 15 29.21 55.01 10.72
CA GLY A 15 29.60 55.02 9.31
C GLY A 15 29.74 53.66 8.66
N TRP A 16 28.61 53.02 8.36
CA TRP A 16 28.60 52.04 7.29
C TRP A 16 28.52 52.74 5.96
N PRO A 17 29.47 52.54 5.04
CA PRO A 17 29.37 53.10 3.69
C PRO A 17 28.17 52.42 3.02
N VAL A 18 27.20 53.21 2.60
CA VAL A 18 26.11 52.77 1.74
C VAL A 18 26.73 52.47 0.37
N HIS A 19 27.23 51.24 0.20
CA HIS A 19 27.61 50.76 -1.13
C HIS A 19 26.34 50.71 -1.97
N ARG A 20 26.22 51.69 -2.90
CA ARG A 20 25.22 51.62 -3.97
C ARG A 20 25.47 50.32 -4.71
N ALA A 21 24.54 49.37 -4.54
CA ALA A 21 24.58 48.10 -5.27
C ALA A 21 24.74 48.39 -6.78
N PRO A 22 25.71 47.79 -7.43
CA PRO A 22 25.93 48.05 -8.86
C PRO A 22 24.66 47.71 -9.62
N ARG A 23 24.29 48.55 -10.59
CA ARG A 23 23.08 48.41 -11.43
C ARG A 23 22.92 47.04 -12.11
N TRP A 24 23.94 46.19 -12.03
CA TRP A 24 23.98 44.83 -12.59
C TRP A 24 23.37 43.75 -11.69
N THR A 25 23.07 44.06 -10.43
CA THR A 25 22.52 43.05 -9.49
C THR A 25 21.06 42.73 -9.78
N ILE A 26 20.30 43.67 -10.34
CA ILE A 26 18.86 43.46 -10.65
C ILE A 26 18.64 42.39 -11.75
N PRO A 27 19.35 42.46 -12.91
CA PRO A 27 19.17 41.42 -13.93
C PRO A 27 19.68 40.05 -13.49
N ALA A 28 20.71 39.96 -12.63
CA ALA A 28 21.21 38.69 -12.11
C ALA A 28 20.20 38.01 -11.17
N VAL A 29 19.56 38.80 -10.30
CA VAL A 29 18.52 38.27 -9.39
C VAL A 29 17.26 37.79 -10.17
N VAL A 30 16.84 38.56 -11.19
CA VAL A 30 15.70 38.17 -12.04
C VAL A 30 16.03 36.90 -12.85
N ALA A 31 17.25 36.77 -13.36
CA ALA A 31 17.69 35.55 -14.05
C ALA A 31 17.73 34.34 -13.14
N LEU A 32 18.21 34.49 -11.90
CA LEU A 32 18.22 33.38 -10.90
C LEU A 32 16.82 32.98 -10.49
N ILE A 33 15.90 33.93 -10.31
CA ILE A 33 14.48 33.60 -10.02
C ILE A 33 13.83 32.92 -11.23
N GLY A 34 14.10 33.40 -12.46
CA GLY A 34 13.61 32.81 -13.69
C GLY A 34 14.10 31.37 -13.89
N ILE A 35 15.37 31.08 -13.62
CA ILE A 35 15.95 29.73 -13.67
C ILE A 35 15.36 28.86 -12.56
N GLY A 36 15.21 29.37 -11.34
CA GLY A 36 14.61 28.63 -10.24
C GLY A 36 13.16 28.23 -10.52
N VAL A 37 12.36 29.12 -11.11
CA VAL A 37 10.97 28.84 -11.53
C VAL A 37 10.93 27.85 -12.70
N ALA A 38 11.80 27.98 -13.69
CA ALA A 38 11.88 27.07 -14.83
C ALA A 38 12.32 25.66 -14.42
N VAL A 39 13.28 25.54 -13.49
CA VAL A 39 13.70 24.24 -12.92
C VAL A 39 12.59 23.64 -12.06
N GLY A 40 11.88 24.46 -11.26
CA GLY A 40 10.73 23.99 -10.48
C GLY A 40 9.57 23.48 -11.36
N LEU A 41 9.29 24.15 -12.48
CA LEU A 41 8.26 23.74 -13.43
C LEU A 41 8.67 22.50 -14.24
N ALA A 42 9.97 22.28 -14.48
CA ALA A 42 10.47 21.11 -15.20
C ALA A 42 10.41 19.81 -14.39
N HIS A 43 10.17 19.89 -13.07
CA HIS A 43 10.11 18.72 -12.19
C HIS A 43 8.68 18.23 -11.91
N HIS A 44 7.66 18.87 -12.49
CA HIS A 44 6.31 18.31 -12.36
C HIS A 44 6.13 17.11 -13.29
N PRO A 45 5.84 15.92 -12.75
CA PRO A 45 5.67 14.72 -13.57
C PRO A 45 4.53 14.93 -14.58
N SER A 46 4.79 14.61 -15.85
CA SER A 46 3.78 14.69 -16.92
C SER A 46 2.64 13.70 -16.66
N HIS A 47 1.49 13.92 -17.30
CA HIS A 47 0.38 12.96 -17.22
C HIS A 47 0.80 11.58 -17.72
N ALA A 48 1.57 11.51 -18.81
CA ALA A 48 2.09 10.25 -19.37
C ALA A 48 3.01 9.52 -18.37
N GLN A 49 3.91 10.25 -17.70
CA GLN A 49 4.75 9.66 -16.67
C GLN A 49 3.92 9.11 -15.51
N ARG A 50 2.97 9.88 -14.98
CA ARG A 50 2.06 9.42 -13.92
C ARG A 50 1.24 8.19 -14.33
N ALA A 51 0.79 8.13 -15.58
CA ALA A 51 0.08 6.96 -16.10
C ALA A 51 1.00 5.73 -16.13
N THR A 52 2.25 5.88 -16.60
CA THR A 52 3.24 4.80 -16.58
C THR A 52 3.53 4.31 -15.17
N ASP A 53 3.76 5.24 -14.24
CA ASP A 53 4.02 4.94 -12.83
C ASP A 53 2.82 4.26 -12.17
N MET A 54 1.59 4.64 -12.55
CA MET A 54 0.36 3.99 -12.07
C MET A 54 0.23 2.55 -12.56
N HIS A 55 0.55 2.28 -13.82
CA HIS A 55 0.58 0.92 -14.33
C HIS A 55 1.65 0.07 -13.63
N GLY A 56 2.85 0.64 -13.42
CA GLY A 56 3.92 -0.01 -12.65
C GLY A 56 3.51 -0.33 -11.22
N PHE A 57 2.87 0.63 -10.55
CA PHE A 57 2.31 0.44 -9.20
C PHE A 57 1.28 -0.69 -9.16
N LEU A 58 0.30 -0.67 -10.05
CA LEU A 58 -0.73 -1.73 -10.10
C LEU A 58 -0.12 -3.10 -10.38
N TYR A 59 0.86 -3.17 -11.29
CA TYR A 59 1.55 -4.41 -11.60
C TYR A 59 2.28 -4.97 -10.37
N ALA A 60 3.07 -4.14 -9.69
CA ALA A 60 3.83 -4.55 -8.52
C ALA A 60 2.92 -5.06 -7.40
N VAL A 61 1.94 -4.24 -6.97
CA VAL A 61 1.06 -4.64 -5.86
C VAL A 61 0.16 -5.83 -6.21
N THR A 62 -0.19 -6.02 -7.50
CA THR A 62 -0.94 -7.20 -7.95
C THR A 62 -0.04 -8.43 -7.90
N TYR A 63 1.19 -8.32 -8.36
CA TYR A 63 2.16 -9.42 -8.34
C TYR A 63 2.45 -9.88 -6.92
N ASP A 64 2.71 -8.94 -6.01
CA ASP A 64 3.00 -9.24 -4.61
C ASP A 64 1.80 -9.93 -3.94
N ILE A 65 0.59 -9.38 -4.07
CA ILE A 65 -0.60 -9.91 -3.39
C ILE A 65 -1.08 -11.25 -3.97
N GLU A 66 -0.80 -11.54 -5.24
CA GLU A 66 -1.23 -12.77 -5.92
C GLU A 66 -0.67 -14.03 -5.25
N SER A 67 0.51 -13.93 -4.62
CA SER A 67 1.14 -15.02 -3.87
C SER A 67 0.26 -15.55 -2.72
N CYS A 68 -0.64 -14.72 -2.19
CA CYS A 68 -1.63 -15.11 -1.19
C CYS A 68 -3.05 -15.17 -1.77
N ALA A 69 -3.47 -14.21 -2.60
CA ALA A 69 -4.83 -14.12 -3.11
C ALA A 69 -5.22 -15.31 -3.99
N GLY A 70 -4.33 -15.78 -4.85
CA GLY A 70 -4.53 -16.97 -5.68
C GLY A 70 -4.80 -18.21 -4.84
N PRO A 71 -3.90 -18.59 -3.91
CA PRO A 71 -4.10 -19.71 -3.01
C PRO A 71 -5.35 -19.65 -2.13
N VAL A 72 -5.77 -18.48 -1.67
CA VAL A 72 -7.05 -18.31 -0.95
C VAL A 72 -8.23 -18.59 -1.88
N HIS A 73 -8.19 -18.05 -3.11
CA HIS A 73 -9.21 -18.32 -4.12
C HIS A 73 -9.33 -19.82 -4.43
N ASP A 74 -8.20 -20.50 -4.60
CA ASP A 74 -8.15 -21.95 -4.85
C ASP A 74 -8.72 -22.74 -3.68
N SER A 75 -8.44 -22.32 -2.44
CA SER A 75 -9.00 -22.93 -1.23
C SER A 75 -10.52 -22.83 -1.19
N LEU A 76 -11.06 -21.64 -1.44
CA LEU A 76 -12.52 -21.42 -1.49
C LEU A 76 -13.18 -22.19 -2.62
N SER A 77 -12.54 -22.25 -3.80
CA SER A 77 -12.99 -23.03 -4.95
C SER A 77 -13.03 -24.52 -4.63
N ALA A 78 -12.01 -25.06 -3.95
CA ALA A 78 -11.97 -26.46 -3.53
C ALA A 78 -13.10 -26.78 -2.55
N LEU A 79 -13.39 -25.91 -1.57
CA LEU A 79 -14.52 -26.06 -0.67
C LEU A 79 -15.84 -26.10 -1.43
N GLN A 80 -16.06 -25.17 -2.36
CA GLN A 80 -17.27 -25.11 -3.17
C GLN A 80 -17.46 -26.36 -4.02
N GLN A 81 -16.39 -26.88 -4.64
CA GLN A 81 -16.45 -28.12 -5.44
C GLN A 81 -16.82 -29.33 -4.61
N VAL A 82 -16.31 -29.45 -3.39
CA VAL A 82 -16.67 -30.53 -2.46
C VAL A 82 -18.12 -30.41 -1.95
N GLN A 83 -18.54 -29.18 -1.62
CA GLN A 83 -19.91 -28.93 -1.13
C GLN A 83 -20.97 -29.17 -2.21
N SER A 84 -20.69 -28.81 -3.45
CA SER A 84 -21.58 -29.05 -4.60
C SER A 84 -21.60 -30.50 -5.09
N GLY A 85 -20.69 -31.35 -4.59
CA GLY A 85 -20.50 -32.69 -5.08
C GLY A 85 -19.75 -32.78 -6.42
N ALA A 86 -19.21 -31.69 -6.94
CA ALA A 86 -18.40 -31.68 -8.16
C ALA A 86 -17.04 -32.37 -7.95
N SER A 87 -16.55 -32.40 -6.71
CA SER A 87 -15.35 -33.15 -6.31
C SER A 87 -15.65 -34.02 -5.10
N HIS A 88 -15.09 -35.25 -5.11
CA HIS A 88 -15.13 -36.18 -3.98
C HIS A 88 -13.76 -36.38 -3.35
N ASP A 89 -12.72 -35.74 -3.91
CA ASP A 89 -11.33 -35.81 -3.42
C ASP A 89 -11.10 -34.79 -2.31
N ILE A 90 -11.61 -35.13 -1.14
CA ILE A 90 -11.47 -34.30 0.08
C ILE A 90 -9.98 -34.14 0.45
N LYS A 91 -9.17 -35.18 0.26
CA LYS A 91 -7.75 -35.12 0.63
C LYS A 91 -7.01 -34.07 -0.17
N THR A 92 -7.21 -34.01 -1.48
CA THR A 92 -6.64 -32.98 -2.34
C THR A 92 -7.20 -31.60 -1.98
N ALA A 93 -8.49 -31.46 -1.73
CA ALA A 93 -9.09 -30.19 -1.31
C ALA A 93 -8.51 -29.66 0.01
N VAL A 94 -8.31 -30.51 1.01
CA VAL A 94 -7.64 -30.17 2.28
C VAL A 94 -6.18 -29.74 2.03
N SER A 95 -5.47 -30.44 1.12
CA SER A 95 -4.08 -30.08 0.78
C SER A 95 -3.99 -28.72 0.12
N ILE A 96 -4.92 -28.37 -0.79
CA ILE A 96 -5.01 -27.05 -1.41
C ILE A 96 -5.22 -25.97 -0.35
N ALA A 97 -6.16 -26.18 0.57
CA ALA A 97 -6.48 -25.22 1.60
C ALA A 97 -5.33 -25.02 2.62
N ASN A 98 -4.65 -26.10 3.02
CA ASN A 98 -3.45 -26.00 3.87
C ASN A 98 -2.31 -25.25 3.17
N ASN A 99 -2.13 -25.48 1.87
CA ASN A 99 -1.15 -24.73 1.09
C ASN A 99 -1.53 -23.24 1.01
N GLY A 100 -2.80 -22.92 0.85
CA GLY A 100 -3.31 -21.54 0.87
C GLY A 100 -3.01 -20.83 2.19
N ALA A 101 -3.29 -21.49 3.32
CA ALA A 101 -2.96 -20.96 4.63
C ALA A 101 -1.44 -20.73 4.80
N ALA A 102 -0.63 -21.72 4.40
CA ALA A 102 0.83 -21.60 4.50
C ALA A 102 1.40 -20.45 3.66
N GLN A 103 0.87 -20.21 2.46
CA GLN A 103 1.34 -19.14 1.58
C GLN A 103 0.91 -17.74 2.03
N CYS A 104 -0.21 -17.62 2.73
CA CYS A 104 -0.64 -16.35 3.33
C CYS A 104 -0.05 -16.12 4.72
N SER A 105 0.63 -17.12 5.32
CA SER A 105 1.19 -16.98 6.66
C SER A 105 2.35 -15.98 6.66
N PRO A 106 2.34 -14.98 7.56
CA PRO A 106 3.44 -14.03 7.70
C PRO A 106 4.79 -14.69 7.97
N ALA A 107 4.80 -15.90 8.54
CA ALA A 107 6.03 -16.65 8.81
C ALA A 107 6.69 -17.23 7.55
N ASN A 108 5.93 -17.41 6.46
CA ASN A 108 6.40 -18.08 5.24
C ASN A 108 6.32 -17.17 4.01
N ASN A 109 5.78 -15.97 4.14
CA ASN A 109 5.52 -15.08 3.02
C ASN A 109 6.21 -13.72 3.24
N GLU A 110 7.09 -13.35 2.31
CA GLU A 110 7.75 -12.05 2.29
C GLU A 110 6.79 -10.92 1.87
N LEU A 111 5.55 -11.27 1.46
CA LEU A 111 4.53 -10.35 0.97
C LEU A 111 4.32 -9.13 1.89
N ILE A 112 4.24 -9.34 3.19
CA ILE A 112 4.00 -8.25 4.14
C ILE A 112 5.19 -7.29 4.14
N ASP A 113 6.41 -7.82 4.18
CA ASP A 113 7.64 -7.03 4.14
C ASP A 113 7.76 -6.28 2.81
N ASP A 114 7.42 -6.91 1.68
CA ASP A 114 7.44 -6.30 0.35
C ASP A 114 6.44 -5.14 0.28
N LEU A 115 5.21 -5.33 0.76
CA LEU A 115 4.19 -4.29 0.80
C LEU A 115 4.51 -3.17 1.80
N GLU A 116 5.07 -3.49 2.98
CA GLU A 116 5.47 -2.50 3.97
C GLU A 116 6.60 -1.60 3.46
N ASN A 117 7.57 -2.19 2.76
CA ASN A 117 8.71 -1.50 2.19
C ASN A 117 8.44 -0.90 0.80
N TYR A 118 7.27 -1.15 0.23
CA TYR A 118 6.94 -0.63 -1.10
C TYR A 118 6.89 0.90 -1.12
N GLU A 119 7.73 1.50 -1.94
CA GLU A 119 7.76 2.95 -2.15
C GLU A 119 6.80 3.36 -3.28
N VAL A 120 5.69 4.01 -2.90
CA VAL A 120 4.78 4.59 -3.89
C VAL A 120 5.51 5.70 -4.66
N PRO A 121 5.52 5.67 -6.01
CA PRO A 121 6.17 6.68 -6.82
C PRO A 121 5.74 8.10 -6.43
N GLU A 122 6.70 9.03 -6.28
CA GLU A 122 6.45 10.42 -5.87
C GLU A 122 5.48 11.12 -6.83
N SER A 123 5.52 10.77 -8.12
CA SER A 123 4.60 11.27 -9.15
C SER A 123 3.12 10.99 -8.84
N LEU A 124 2.84 9.98 -8.01
CA LEU A 124 1.51 9.53 -7.59
C LEU A 124 1.13 10.03 -6.19
N ALA A 125 1.96 10.84 -5.53
CA ALA A 125 1.75 11.28 -4.14
C ALA A 125 0.36 11.91 -3.89
N SER A 126 -0.17 12.66 -4.88
CA SER A 126 -1.49 13.31 -4.79
C SER A 126 -2.67 12.33 -4.69
N TYR A 127 -2.47 11.05 -5.02
CA TYR A 127 -3.52 10.03 -4.96
C TYR A 127 -3.54 9.26 -3.64
N HIS A 128 -2.59 9.51 -2.74
CA HIS A 128 -2.52 8.88 -1.41
C HIS A 128 -2.56 7.34 -1.44
N LEU A 129 -1.90 6.73 -2.43
CA LEU A 129 -1.94 5.29 -2.69
C LEU A 129 -1.35 4.44 -1.55
N ARG A 130 -0.59 5.04 -0.62
CA ARG A 130 -0.15 4.34 0.59
C ARG A 130 -1.32 3.72 1.37
N ARG A 131 -2.50 4.35 1.32
CA ARG A 131 -3.72 3.79 1.92
C ARG A 131 -4.17 2.48 1.26
N ALA A 132 -3.98 2.35 -0.06
CA ALA A 132 -4.26 1.10 -0.76
C ALA A 132 -3.29 0.00 -0.36
N VAL A 133 -1.99 0.33 -0.26
CA VAL A 133 -0.94 -0.61 0.21
C VAL A 133 -1.26 -1.09 1.63
N THR A 134 -1.54 -0.18 2.57
CA THR A 134 -1.96 -0.57 3.93
C THR A 134 -3.21 -1.47 3.91
N GLY A 135 -4.19 -1.16 3.06
CA GLY A 135 -5.37 -2.01 2.92
C GLY A 135 -5.08 -3.40 2.35
N LEU A 136 -4.04 -3.55 1.51
CA LEU A 136 -3.56 -4.86 1.03
C LEU A 136 -2.88 -5.65 2.15
N ILE A 137 -2.07 -5.00 2.98
CA ILE A 137 -1.45 -5.60 4.16
C ILE A 137 -2.54 -6.11 5.12
N ASP A 138 -3.51 -5.25 5.43
CA ASP A 138 -4.64 -5.59 6.31
C ASP A 138 -5.46 -6.76 5.75
N TRP A 139 -5.59 -6.85 4.41
CA TRP A 139 -6.28 -7.96 3.76
C TRP A 139 -5.48 -9.27 3.88
N ALA A 140 -4.17 -9.24 3.66
CA ALA A 140 -3.33 -10.44 3.64
C ALA A 140 -3.18 -11.07 5.03
N ALA A 141 -3.02 -10.26 6.08
CA ALA A 141 -2.70 -10.75 7.42
C ALA A 141 -3.64 -10.17 8.50
N PRO A 142 -4.20 -11.00 9.36
CA PRO A 142 -4.17 -12.47 9.40
C PRO A 142 -5.38 -13.13 8.70
N ASP A 143 -6.33 -12.34 8.16
CA ASP A 143 -7.66 -12.84 7.80
C ASP A 143 -7.64 -13.78 6.58
N ALA A 144 -6.73 -13.58 5.63
CA ALA A 144 -6.59 -14.46 4.46
C ALA A 144 -6.04 -15.85 4.85
N GLU A 145 -5.00 -15.88 5.70
CA GLU A 145 -4.48 -17.15 6.29
C GLU A 145 -5.59 -17.90 7.04
N GLN A 146 -6.33 -17.18 7.91
CA GLN A 146 -7.40 -17.74 8.69
C GLN A 146 -8.50 -18.34 7.80
N ALA A 147 -8.91 -17.63 6.74
CA ALA A 147 -9.92 -18.13 5.81
C ALA A 147 -9.51 -19.47 5.18
N ALA A 148 -8.26 -19.57 4.69
CA ALA A 148 -7.76 -20.82 4.11
C ALA A 148 -7.64 -21.95 5.14
N ALA A 149 -7.18 -21.65 6.36
CA ALA A 149 -7.10 -22.62 7.46
C ALA A 149 -8.48 -23.13 7.89
N ASP A 150 -9.48 -22.25 7.94
CA ASP A 150 -10.85 -22.64 8.24
C ASP A 150 -11.45 -23.54 7.15
N VAL A 151 -11.14 -23.28 5.87
CA VAL A 151 -11.51 -24.19 4.76
C VAL A 151 -10.89 -25.58 4.98
N ALA A 152 -9.60 -25.66 5.29
CA ALA A 152 -8.93 -26.93 5.53
C ALA A 152 -9.59 -27.71 6.68
N THR A 153 -9.90 -27.02 7.77
CA THR A 153 -10.56 -27.60 8.94
C THR A 153 -11.99 -28.07 8.62
N ALA A 154 -12.76 -27.24 7.91
CA ALA A 154 -14.13 -27.61 7.52
C ALA A 154 -14.16 -28.84 6.60
N LEU A 155 -13.21 -28.97 5.68
CA LEU A 155 -13.07 -30.11 4.80
C LEU A 155 -12.61 -31.38 5.53
N ALA A 156 -11.64 -31.24 6.47
CA ALA A 156 -11.10 -32.38 7.21
C ALA A 156 -12.09 -32.97 8.25
N ASP A 157 -12.87 -32.10 8.89
CA ASP A 157 -13.75 -32.46 10.02
C ASP A 157 -15.24 -32.53 9.61
N ARG A 158 -15.53 -32.87 8.36
CA ARG A 158 -16.90 -32.92 7.81
C ARG A 158 -17.85 -33.76 8.66
N GLY A 159 -19.07 -33.25 8.86
CA GLY A 159 -20.11 -33.90 9.65
C GLY A 159 -19.93 -33.79 11.16
N THR A 160 -19.00 -32.97 11.62
CA THR A 160 -18.72 -32.78 13.05
C THR A 160 -19.02 -31.35 13.54
N ALA A 161 -19.01 -31.16 14.87
CA ALA A 161 -19.12 -29.81 15.45
C ALA A 161 -17.95 -28.90 15.07
N ARG A 162 -16.80 -29.48 14.73
CA ARG A 162 -15.63 -28.72 14.26
C ARG A 162 -15.83 -28.11 12.87
N GLU A 163 -16.48 -28.84 11.97
CA GLU A 163 -16.87 -28.26 10.67
C GLU A 163 -17.76 -27.04 10.87
N ALA A 164 -18.78 -27.14 11.72
CA ALA A 164 -19.70 -26.03 11.97
C ALA A 164 -18.96 -24.80 12.57
N ALA A 165 -18.01 -25.02 13.48
CA ALA A 165 -17.20 -23.97 14.07
C ALA A 165 -16.26 -23.32 13.02
N ALA A 166 -15.59 -24.14 12.19
CA ALA A 166 -14.71 -23.66 11.13
C ALA A 166 -15.49 -22.87 10.06
N MET A 167 -16.68 -23.32 9.68
CA MET A 167 -17.54 -22.58 8.75
C MET A 167 -18.02 -21.24 9.32
N ALA A 168 -18.32 -21.16 10.62
CA ALA A 168 -18.67 -19.90 11.27
C ALA A 168 -17.48 -18.92 11.30
N SER A 169 -16.28 -19.41 11.62
CA SER A 169 -15.03 -18.65 11.57
C SER A 169 -14.73 -18.17 10.15
N LEU A 170 -14.84 -19.04 9.15
CA LEU A 170 -14.67 -18.71 7.74
C LEU A 170 -15.59 -17.57 7.30
N HIS A 171 -16.89 -17.63 7.64
CA HIS A 171 -17.82 -16.55 7.30
C HIS A 171 -17.39 -15.21 7.91
N GLN A 172 -16.86 -15.23 9.14
CA GLN A 172 -16.33 -14.01 9.77
C GLN A 172 -15.08 -13.49 9.06
N ALA A 173 -14.14 -14.37 8.72
CA ALA A 173 -12.94 -14.00 7.97
C ALA A 173 -13.31 -13.42 6.59
N LEU A 174 -14.19 -14.09 5.83
CA LEU A 174 -14.64 -13.58 4.52
C LEU A 174 -15.32 -12.22 4.62
N SER A 175 -16.13 -11.97 5.67
CA SER A 175 -16.74 -10.65 5.88
C SER A 175 -15.71 -9.55 6.08
N LYS A 176 -14.62 -9.85 6.80
CA LYS A 176 -13.50 -8.89 6.98
C LYS A 176 -12.73 -8.69 5.68
N LEU A 177 -12.39 -9.77 4.98
CA LEU A 177 -11.71 -9.70 3.68
C LEU A 177 -12.50 -8.85 2.68
N ASP A 178 -13.83 -9.00 2.63
CA ASP A 178 -14.69 -8.18 1.78
C ASP A 178 -14.67 -6.69 2.16
N GLN A 179 -14.67 -6.37 3.45
CA GLN A 179 -14.53 -5.00 3.94
C GLN A 179 -13.18 -4.39 3.55
N GLN A 180 -12.09 -5.14 3.72
CA GLN A 180 -10.72 -4.71 3.37
C GLN A 180 -10.58 -4.53 1.86
N ARG A 181 -11.10 -5.45 1.05
CA ARG A 181 -11.22 -5.32 -0.41
C ARG A 181 -11.92 -4.03 -0.82
N ALA A 182 -13.00 -3.69 -0.14
CA ALA A 182 -13.73 -2.43 -0.40
C ALA A 182 -12.90 -1.18 -0.04
N VAL A 183 -12.04 -1.25 0.98
CA VAL A 183 -11.11 -0.16 1.34
C VAL A 183 -10.06 0.02 0.24
N VAL A 184 -9.42 -1.07 -0.20
CA VAL A 184 -8.42 -1.05 -1.28
C VAL A 184 -9.02 -0.49 -2.57
N SER A 185 -10.17 -1.02 -2.99
CA SER A 185 -10.86 -0.57 -4.21
C SER A 185 -11.22 0.91 -4.17
N ARG A 186 -11.68 1.43 -3.03
CA ARG A 186 -11.97 2.86 -2.88
C ARG A 186 -10.72 3.73 -2.94
N ALA A 187 -9.61 3.26 -2.36
CA ALA A 187 -8.34 3.98 -2.38
C ALA A 187 -7.74 4.05 -3.79
N LEU A 188 -7.86 2.99 -4.59
CA LEU A 188 -7.31 2.90 -5.95
C LEU A 188 -8.15 3.63 -7.00
N ARG A 189 -9.47 3.66 -6.84
CA ARG A 189 -10.42 4.15 -7.85
C ARG A 189 -10.09 5.52 -8.44
N PRO A 190 -9.75 6.57 -7.66
CA PRO A 190 -9.45 7.89 -8.22
C PRO A 190 -8.23 7.87 -9.15
N ALA A 191 -7.17 7.15 -8.76
CA ALA A 191 -5.96 7.06 -9.54
C ALA A 191 -6.16 6.21 -10.82
N ILE A 192 -6.84 5.07 -10.71
CA ILE A 192 -7.18 4.22 -11.86
C ILE A 192 -8.01 5.02 -12.87
N SER A 193 -9.07 5.68 -12.42
CA SER A 193 -9.94 6.46 -13.32
C SER A 193 -9.21 7.59 -14.04
N ALA A 194 -8.23 8.22 -13.38
CA ALA A 194 -7.51 9.36 -13.95
C ALA A 194 -6.32 8.95 -14.81
N LEU A 195 -5.60 7.89 -14.44
CA LEU A 195 -4.28 7.58 -14.99
C LEU A 195 -4.20 6.25 -15.75
N ALA A 196 -5.09 5.30 -15.44
CA ALA A 196 -5.08 3.96 -16.02
C ALA A 196 -6.52 3.50 -16.35
N PRO A 197 -7.29 4.28 -17.13
CA PRO A 197 -8.69 3.93 -17.44
C PRO A 197 -8.76 2.55 -18.11
N GLY A 198 -9.58 1.66 -17.54
CA GLY A 198 -9.69 0.27 -17.99
C GLY A 198 -8.76 -0.73 -17.31
N ALA A 199 -7.80 -0.27 -16.49
CA ALA A 199 -7.05 -1.18 -15.64
C ALA A 199 -7.92 -1.65 -14.45
N THR A 200 -7.68 -2.91 -14.05
CA THR A 200 -8.28 -3.49 -12.85
C THR A 200 -7.29 -3.41 -11.69
N GLY A 201 -7.79 -3.20 -10.49
CA GLY A 201 -6.98 -3.38 -9.28
C GLY A 201 -6.74 -4.86 -8.98
N PRO A 202 -5.98 -5.18 -7.91
CA PRO A 202 -5.74 -6.55 -7.46
C PRO A 202 -7.05 -7.31 -7.28
N SER A 203 -7.08 -8.57 -7.72
CA SER A 203 -8.23 -9.46 -7.56
C SER A 203 -8.15 -10.10 -6.17
N LEU A 204 -8.92 -9.58 -5.21
CA LEU A 204 -8.94 -10.06 -3.83
C LEU A 204 -10.21 -10.88 -3.60
N PRO A 205 -10.12 -12.18 -3.27
CA PRO A 205 -11.26 -12.98 -2.87
C PRO A 205 -11.81 -12.49 -1.52
N GLY A 206 -13.14 -12.64 -1.34
CA GLY A 206 -13.84 -12.25 -0.11
C GLY A 206 -15.25 -12.79 -0.09
#